data_a8bd5a8e30ebdee0083c0dcabe45c84a
#
_entry.id   a8bd5a8e30ebdee0083c0dcabe45c84a
#
_cell.length_a   1.000
_cell.length_b   1.000
_cell.length_c   1.000
_cell.angle_alpha   90.00
_cell.angle_beta   90.00
_cell.angle_gamma   90.00
#
_symmetry.space_group_name_H-M   'P 1'
#
loop_
_entity.id
_entity.type
_entity.pdbx_description
1 polymer ?
#
loop_
_entity_poly.entity_id
_entity_poly.type
_entity_poly.pdbx_seq_one_letter_code
_entity_poly.pdbx_strand_id
1 'polypeptide(L)'
;MVNPDLAGGALLDLGIYSLTWVFQSLYHVQPEANKEAPNVVASINKYRTGADESTSIICQFPKHKSVGIATTSLRIATDVDGHYTGGPAIRIQGSKGEIQVTGPAFRPTEYKVIASDANGKVEVVTCPIPTDPKRNNWGHGMFWEADECARCLRDGKKESASMPWSESIAIMEVMDSALKQGDVTYPELITTDVFDANSPLNTGKK
;
A
#
# COMPACT_ATOMS: atom_id res chain seq x y z
N MET A 1 10.03 4.31 -14.40
CA MET A 1 8.96 4.69 -13.46
C MET A 1 7.93 5.67 -14.05
N VAL A 2 8.23 6.44 -15.10
CA VAL A 2 7.33 7.48 -15.64
C VAL A 2 6.93 7.24 -17.10
N ASN A 3 6.98 6.01 -17.57
CA ASN A 3 6.54 5.63 -18.92
C ASN A 3 5.12 5.06 -18.87
N PRO A 4 4.09 5.76 -19.42
CA PRO A 4 2.72 5.26 -19.43
C PRO A 4 2.55 3.95 -20.20
N ASP A 5 3.38 3.69 -21.22
CA ASP A 5 3.31 2.43 -22.01
C ASP A 5 3.70 1.19 -21.19
N LEU A 6 4.29 1.40 -20.01
CA LEU A 6 4.68 0.37 -19.05
C LEU A 6 3.94 0.52 -17.71
N ALA A 7 2.77 1.13 -17.71
CA ALA A 7 1.99 1.46 -16.52
C ALA A 7 2.79 2.24 -15.45
N GLY A 8 3.70 3.13 -15.91
CA GLY A 8 4.52 3.94 -15.00
C GLY A 8 3.69 4.98 -14.26
N GLY A 9 4.12 5.33 -13.06
CA GLY A 9 3.51 6.33 -12.19
C GLY A 9 3.84 6.05 -10.72
N ALA A 10 3.65 7.06 -9.87
CA ALA A 10 3.90 6.96 -8.45
C ALA A 10 2.88 6.06 -7.73
N LEU A 11 1.62 6.11 -8.16
CA LEU A 11 0.52 5.47 -7.44
C LEU A 11 0.63 3.95 -7.48
N LEU A 12 0.75 3.36 -8.67
CA LEU A 12 0.80 1.90 -8.83
C LEU A 12 2.08 1.29 -8.27
N ASP A 13 3.22 2.01 -8.34
CA ASP A 13 4.52 1.51 -7.90
C ASP A 13 4.77 1.75 -6.40
N LEU A 14 4.49 2.95 -5.90
CA LEU A 14 4.80 3.37 -4.53
C LEU A 14 3.56 3.60 -3.67
N GLY A 15 2.47 4.07 -4.27
CA GLY A 15 1.24 4.39 -3.54
C GLY A 15 0.58 3.19 -2.88
N ILE A 16 0.81 2.00 -3.43
CA ILE A 16 0.33 0.73 -2.87
C ILE A 16 0.77 0.56 -1.41
N TYR A 17 1.98 0.98 -1.02
CA TYR A 17 2.48 0.86 0.35
C TYR A 17 1.66 1.70 1.32
N SER A 18 1.40 2.97 1.00
CA SER A 18 0.59 3.84 1.87
C SER A 18 -0.88 3.43 1.88
N LEU A 19 -1.44 2.99 0.76
CA LEU A 19 -2.82 2.46 0.71
C LEU A 19 -2.97 1.17 1.50
N THR A 20 -1.99 0.26 1.44
CA THR A 20 -2.01 -0.97 2.25
C THR A 20 -2.11 -0.65 3.74
N TRP A 21 -1.42 0.37 4.23
CA TRP A 21 -1.55 0.80 5.63
C TRP A 21 -2.95 1.34 5.97
N VAL A 22 -3.55 2.10 5.07
CA VAL A 22 -4.95 2.55 5.22
C VAL A 22 -5.89 1.35 5.27
N PHE A 23 -5.74 0.40 4.36
CA PHE A 23 -6.61 -0.77 4.27
C PHE A 23 -6.45 -1.70 5.46
N GLN A 24 -5.23 -2.03 5.86
CA GLN A 24 -4.97 -2.86 7.03
C GLN A 24 -5.49 -2.24 8.33
N SER A 25 -5.45 -0.90 8.44
CA SER A 25 -5.88 -0.20 9.66
C SER A 25 -7.38 0.08 9.70
N LEU A 26 -8.04 0.33 8.56
CA LEU A 26 -9.41 0.84 8.51
C LEU A 26 -10.39 -0.05 7.75
N TYR A 27 -9.93 -0.93 6.84
CA TYR A 27 -10.79 -1.81 6.05
C TYR A 27 -10.69 -3.26 6.50
N HIS A 28 -9.49 -3.82 6.60
CA HIS A 28 -9.27 -5.22 6.98
C HIS A 28 -9.90 -5.57 8.33
N VAL A 29 -9.78 -4.67 9.29
CA VAL A 29 -10.32 -4.85 10.67
C VAL A 29 -11.83 -4.66 10.79
N GLN A 30 -12.53 -4.28 9.72
CA GLN A 30 -13.98 -4.14 9.75
C GLN A 30 -14.65 -5.52 9.86
N PRO A 31 -15.72 -5.66 10.69
CA PRO A 31 -16.53 -6.87 10.71
C PRO A 31 -17.15 -7.13 9.32
N GLU A 32 -17.11 -8.36 8.84
CA GLU A 32 -17.64 -8.74 7.51
C GLU A 32 -19.09 -8.28 7.29
N ALA A 33 -19.95 -8.36 8.32
CA ALA A 33 -21.35 -7.95 8.24
C ALA A 33 -21.54 -6.45 7.94
N ASN A 34 -20.52 -5.61 8.22
CA ASN A 34 -20.58 -4.17 8.09
C ASN A 34 -19.46 -3.61 7.20
N LYS A 35 -18.74 -4.48 6.49
CA LYS A 35 -17.64 -4.10 5.64
C LYS A 35 -18.08 -3.13 4.54
N GLU A 36 -17.36 -2.07 4.36
CA GLU A 36 -17.64 -1.06 3.34
C GLU A 36 -16.37 -0.62 2.62
N ALA A 37 -16.47 -0.48 1.30
CA ALA A 37 -15.43 0.19 0.52
C ALA A 37 -15.42 1.71 0.83
N PRO A 38 -14.29 2.39 0.75
CA PRO A 38 -14.21 3.82 1.02
C PRO A 38 -14.81 4.66 -0.10
N ASN A 39 -15.35 5.84 0.25
CA ASN A 39 -15.48 6.92 -0.70
C ASN A 39 -14.09 7.50 -0.96
N VAL A 40 -13.75 7.73 -2.23
CA VAL A 40 -12.39 8.12 -2.65
C VAL A 40 -12.40 9.55 -3.19
N VAL A 41 -11.53 10.38 -2.65
CA VAL A 41 -11.19 11.70 -3.21
C VAL A 41 -9.69 11.74 -3.46
N ALA A 42 -9.28 12.11 -4.65
CA ALA A 42 -7.87 12.12 -5.03
C ALA A 42 -7.44 13.43 -5.70
N SER A 43 -6.17 13.77 -5.50
CA SER A 43 -5.47 14.84 -6.20
C SER A 43 -4.17 14.31 -6.76
N ILE A 44 -3.94 14.53 -8.06
CA ILE A 44 -2.79 14.01 -8.80
C ILE A 44 -2.05 15.16 -9.48
N ASN A 45 -0.72 15.19 -9.31
CA ASN A 45 0.17 15.97 -10.17
C ASN A 45 0.82 15.02 -11.17
N LYS A 46 0.76 15.40 -12.46
CA LYS A 46 1.33 14.59 -13.53
C LYS A 46 2.76 15.01 -13.86
N TYR A 47 3.58 14.02 -14.14
CA TYR A 47 4.87 14.21 -14.79
C TYR A 47 4.67 14.58 -16.26
N ARG A 48 5.72 15.09 -16.92
CA ARG A 48 5.68 15.51 -18.34
C ARG A 48 5.26 14.43 -19.33
N THR A 49 5.31 13.15 -18.95
CA THR A 49 4.86 12.03 -19.78
C THR A 49 3.36 11.73 -19.65
N GLY A 50 2.66 12.37 -18.71
CA GLY A 50 1.27 12.07 -18.37
C GLY A 50 1.10 11.07 -17.23
N ALA A 51 2.15 10.34 -16.83
CA ALA A 51 2.11 9.49 -15.65
C ALA A 51 1.96 10.33 -14.37
N ASP A 52 1.37 9.78 -13.32
CA ASP A 52 1.28 10.45 -12.04
C ASP A 52 2.67 10.56 -11.38
N GLU A 53 3.03 11.79 -10.98
CA GLU A 53 4.28 12.09 -10.26
C GLU A 53 4.05 12.09 -8.75
N SER A 54 2.92 12.64 -8.32
CA SER A 54 2.53 12.71 -6.92
C SER A 54 1.03 12.57 -6.79
N THR A 55 0.59 11.72 -5.88
CA THR A 55 -0.82 11.44 -5.64
C THR A 55 -1.13 11.53 -4.15
N SER A 56 -2.23 12.19 -3.81
CA SER A 56 -2.82 12.21 -2.47
C SER A 56 -4.24 11.67 -2.55
N ILE A 57 -4.57 10.73 -1.69
CA ILE A 57 -5.88 10.06 -1.66
C ILE A 57 -6.47 10.18 -0.27
N ILE A 58 -7.75 10.53 -0.20
CA ILE A 58 -8.58 10.46 1.01
C ILE A 58 -9.55 9.29 0.83
N CYS A 59 -9.45 8.30 1.71
CA CYS A 59 -10.35 7.16 1.83
C CYS A 59 -11.29 7.40 3.00
N GLN A 60 -12.57 7.67 2.75
CA GLN A 60 -13.56 7.90 3.77
C GLN A 60 -14.45 6.67 3.95
N PHE A 61 -14.58 6.19 5.18
CA PHE A 61 -15.45 5.07 5.58
C PHE A 61 -16.60 5.61 6.44
N PRO A 62 -17.75 6.01 5.84
CA PRO A 62 -18.80 6.75 6.54
C PRO A 62 -19.47 5.97 7.66
N LYS A 63 -19.74 4.66 7.46
CA LYS A 63 -20.36 3.80 8.48
C LYS A 63 -19.48 3.65 9.73
N HIS A 64 -18.15 3.62 9.52
CA HIS A 64 -17.16 3.49 10.59
C HIS A 64 -16.67 4.84 11.12
N LYS A 65 -17.10 5.96 10.50
CA LYS A 65 -16.69 7.33 10.85
C LYS A 65 -15.18 7.48 10.89
N SER A 66 -14.49 6.83 9.96
CA SER A 66 -13.04 6.86 9.86
C SER A 66 -12.57 7.38 8.51
N VAL A 67 -11.37 7.94 8.49
CA VAL A 67 -10.74 8.53 7.30
C VAL A 67 -9.28 8.12 7.27
N GLY A 68 -8.84 7.62 6.11
CA GLY A 68 -7.42 7.38 5.84
C GLY A 68 -6.92 8.34 4.77
N ILE A 69 -5.67 8.80 4.92
CA ILE A 69 -4.99 9.63 3.94
C ILE A 69 -3.73 8.90 3.49
N ALA A 70 -3.64 8.62 2.20
CA ALA A 70 -2.47 8.01 1.59
C ALA A 70 -1.81 9.02 0.64
N THR A 71 -0.49 9.14 0.72
CA THR A 71 0.30 10.00 -0.17
C THR A 71 1.44 9.23 -0.79
N THR A 72 1.79 9.59 -2.01
CA THR A 72 2.95 9.06 -2.72
C THR A 72 3.57 10.11 -3.62
N SER A 73 4.88 10.03 -3.85
CA SER A 73 5.57 10.93 -4.78
C SER A 73 6.86 10.29 -5.29
N LEU A 74 7.12 10.47 -6.58
CA LEU A 74 8.42 10.16 -7.21
C LEU A 74 9.43 11.28 -7.02
N ARG A 75 8.98 12.46 -6.55
CA ARG A 75 9.77 13.68 -6.52
C ARG A 75 10.28 14.04 -5.13
N ILE A 76 9.54 13.65 -4.10
CA ILE A 76 9.79 14.06 -2.72
C ILE A 76 10.20 12.84 -1.91
N ALA A 77 11.35 12.92 -1.25
CA ALA A 77 11.77 11.89 -0.30
C ALA A 77 10.88 11.93 0.95
N THR A 78 10.40 10.78 1.38
CA THR A 78 9.63 10.64 2.63
C THR A 78 10.52 10.86 3.85
N ASP A 79 11.78 10.49 3.72
CA ASP A 79 12.82 10.62 4.76
C ASP A 79 14.03 11.33 4.15
N VAL A 80 14.17 12.62 4.43
CA VAL A 80 15.18 13.48 3.81
C VAL A 80 16.57 13.24 4.42
N ASP A 81 16.63 12.91 5.70
CA ASP A 81 17.89 12.77 6.46
C ASP A 81 18.28 11.30 6.73
N GLY A 82 17.47 10.34 6.33
CA GLY A 82 17.69 8.92 6.59
C GLY A 82 17.46 8.49 8.04
N HIS A 83 16.91 9.38 8.88
CA HIS A 83 16.73 9.16 10.31
C HIS A 83 15.29 9.35 10.79
N TYR A 84 14.36 9.67 9.89
CA TYR A 84 12.95 9.93 10.19
C TYR A 84 12.74 11.04 11.25
N THR A 85 13.63 12.03 11.29
CA THR A 85 13.49 13.17 12.25
C THR A 85 12.28 14.04 11.96
N GLY A 86 11.76 14.01 10.72
CA GLY A 86 10.54 14.70 10.32
C GLY A 86 9.24 14.08 10.85
N GLY A 87 9.32 12.91 11.48
CA GLY A 87 8.17 12.21 12.07
C GLY A 87 8.01 10.76 11.60
N PRO A 88 6.99 10.05 12.11
CA PRO A 88 6.72 8.68 11.73
C PRO A 88 6.24 8.60 10.29
N ALA A 89 6.53 7.47 9.62
CA ALA A 89 6.03 7.20 8.27
C ALA A 89 4.51 7.00 8.25
N ILE A 90 3.94 6.42 9.32
CA ILE A 90 2.51 6.18 9.46
C ILE A 90 2.04 6.66 10.84
N ARG A 91 0.86 7.29 10.86
CA ARG A 91 0.15 7.69 12.08
C ARG A 91 -1.27 7.16 12.04
N ILE A 92 -1.65 6.42 13.09
CA ILE A 92 -3.01 5.90 13.27
C ILE A 92 -3.56 6.55 14.53
N GLN A 93 -4.53 7.44 14.36
CA GLN A 93 -5.09 8.24 15.45
C GLN A 93 -6.50 7.76 15.80
N GLY A 94 -6.74 7.54 17.07
CA GLY A 94 -8.05 7.14 17.60
C GLY A 94 -8.39 7.89 18.87
N SER A 95 -9.61 7.75 19.33
CA SER A 95 -10.10 8.41 20.56
C SER A 95 -9.39 7.97 21.84
N LYS A 96 -8.69 6.81 21.80
CA LYS A 96 -7.96 6.27 22.96
C LYS A 96 -6.46 6.48 22.89
N GLY A 97 -5.96 7.09 21.82
CA GLY A 97 -4.53 7.32 21.64
C GLY A 97 -4.09 7.29 20.18
N GLU A 98 -2.80 7.16 19.97
CA GLU A 98 -2.17 7.18 18.67
C GLU A 98 -1.17 6.03 18.56
N ILE A 99 -1.05 5.45 17.37
CA ILE A 99 0.05 4.56 17.00
C ILE A 99 0.90 5.30 15.96
N GLN A 100 2.22 5.33 16.20
CA GLN A 100 3.20 5.89 15.29
C GLN A 100 4.13 4.78 14.82
N VAL A 101 4.20 4.55 13.51
CA VAL A 101 5.09 3.56 12.92
C VAL A 101 6.30 4.25 12.32
N THR A 102 7.49 3.89 12.78
CA THR A 102 8.76 4.40 12.25
C THR A 102 9.00 3.81 10.86
N GLY A 103 9.51 4.61 9.95
CA GLY A 103 9.80 4.14 8.58
C GLY A 103 10.93 3.11 8.50
N PRO A 104 11.15 2.56 7.32
CA PRO A 104 10.39 2.79 6.08
C PRO A 104 9.01 2.11 6.08
N ALA A 105 8.03 2.72 5.41
CA ALA A 105 6.64 2.24 5.40
C ALA A 105 6.47 0.79 4.91
N PHE A 106 7.35 0.34 4.00
CA PHE A 106 7.32 -1.02 3.44
C PHE A 106 7.99 -2.07 4.33
N ARG A 107 8.74 -1.65 5.36
CA ARG A 107 9.52 -2.57 6.23
C ARG A 107 9.80 -1.94 7.60
N PRO A 108 8.78 -1.56 8.36
CA PRO A 108 9.00 -0.99 9.68
C PRO A 108 9.52 -2.04 10.66
N THR A 109 10.36 -1.62 11.61
CA THR A 109 10.90 -2.46 12.68
C THR A 109 10.54 -1.97 14.06
N GLU A 110 9.81 -0.86 14.15
CA GLU A 110 9.40 -0.25 15.42
C GLU A 110 8.09 0.51 15.25
N TYR A 111 7.26 0.45 16.28
CA TYR A 111 6.14 1.36 16.43
C TYR A 111 5.99 1.82 17.88
N LYS A 112 5.30 2.95 18.07
CA LYS A 112 4.99 3.51 19.38
C LYS A 112 3.49 3.53 19.58
N VAL A 113 3.04 3.15 20.76
CA VAL A 113 1.66 3.32 21.22
C VAL A 113 1.64 4.44 22.26
N ILE A 114 0.86 5.47 21.99
CA ILE A 114 0.73 6.65 22.83
C ILE A 114 -0.70 6.68 23.35
N ALA A 115 -0.89 6.41 24.64
CA ALA A 115 -2.22 6.43 25.24
C ALA A 115 -2.72 7.85 25.46
N SER A 116 -4.01 8.08 25.20
CA SER A 116 -4.71 9.35 25.48
C SER A 116 -5.22 9.38 26.92
N ASP A 117 -4.40 9.02 27.88
CA ASP A 117 -4.70 9.10 29.30
C ASP A 117 -3.93 10.23 29.99
N ALA A 118 -4.29 10.53 31.25
CA ALA A 118 -3.67 11.61 32.02
C ALA A 118 -2.15 11.43 32.24
N ASN A 119 -1.64 10.22 32.04
CA ASN A 119 -0.23 9.89 32.24
C ASN A 119 0.59 9.93 30.94
N GLY A 120 -0.08 9.99 29.78
CA GLY A 120 0.57 10.06 28.47
C GLY A 120 1.55 8.90 28.25
N LYS A 121 1.20 7.68 28.72
CA LYS A 121 2.10 6.54 28.63
C LYS A 121 2.48 6.26 27.17
N VAL A 122 3.77 6.20 26.91
CA VAL A 122 4.32 5.80 25.62
C VAL A 122 4.95 4.41 25.76
N GLU A 123 4.51 3.51 24.93
CA GLU A 123 5.09 2.16 24.79
C GLU A 123 5.79 2.07 23.45
N VAL A 124 7.04 1.63 23.45
CA VAL A 124 7.82 1.37 22.23
C VAL A 124 7.90 -0.13 22.02
N VAL A 125 7.47 -0.57 20.83
CA VAL A 125 7.47 -1.99 20.45
C VAL A 125 8.42 -2.19 19.27
N THR A 126 9.42 -3.04 19.48
CA THR A 126 10.36 -3.43 18.43
C THR A 126 9.88 -4.71 17.74
N CYS A 127 9.82 -4.67 16.41
CA CYS A 127 9.42 -5.77 15.56
C CYS A 127 10.57 -6.10 14.60
N PRO A 128 11.57 -6.90 15.03
CA PRO A 128 12.69 -7.22 14.16
C PRO A 128 12.21 -8.04 12.97
N ILE A 129 12.83 -7.81 11.82
CA ILE A 129 12.51 -8.59 10.62
C ILE A 129 12.92 -10.03 10.87
N PRO A 130 12.02 -11.00 10.66
CA PRO A 130 12.37 -12.41 10.77
C PRO A 130 13.50 -12.75 9.82
N THR A 131 14.51 -13.46 10.31
CA THR A 131 15.66 -13.90 9.55
C THR A 131 15.67 -15.41 9.40
N ASP A 132 16.26 -15.90 8.31
CA ASP A 132 16.47 -17.34 8.09
C ASP A 132 17.95 -17.60 7.80
N PRO A 133 18.66 -18.23 8.74
CA PRO A 133 20.09 -18.56 8.55
C PRO A 133 20.35 -19.46 7.33
N LYS A 134 19.38 -20.30 6.94
CA LYS A 134 19.51 -21.15 5.74
C LYS A 134 19.46 -20.35 4.44
N ARG A 135 18.98 -19.11 4.49
CA ARG A 135 18.92 -18.16 3.39
C ARG A 135 19.92 -17.01 3.60
N ASN A 136 20.98 -17.24 4.40
CA ASN A 136 22.02 -16.25 4.74
C ASN A 136 21.47 -14.94 5.33
N ASN A 137 20.32 -14.97 5.97
CA ASN A 137 19.60 -13.79 6.48
C ASN A 137 19.39 -12.68 5.43
N TRP A 138 19.35 -13.07 4.15
CA TRP A 138 19.35 -12.15 3.02
C TRP A 138 17.95 -11.60 2.74
N GLY A 139 17.92 -10.38 2.20
CA GLY A 139 16.73 -9.71 1.70
C GLY A 139 15.93 -8.99 2.77
N HIS A 140 14.78 -8.47 2.35
CA HIS A 140 13.87 -7.67 3.15
C HIS A 140 12.72 -8.49 3.76
N GLY A 141 12.87 -9.81 3.87
CA GLY A 141 11.82 -10.71 4.33
C GLY A 141 10.83 -11.14 3.24
N MET A 142 11.06 -10.80 1.98
CA MET A 142 10.16 -11.13 0.86
C MET A 142 9.97 -12.65 0.67
N PHE A 143 10.93 -13.47 1.07
CA PHE A 143 10.80 -14.93 1.03
C PHE A 143 9.67 -15.47 1.94
N TRP A 144 9.25 -14.71 2.95
CA TRP A 144 8.10 -15.08 3.80
C TRP A 144 6.78 -15.03 3.03
N GLU A 145 6.66 -14.15 2.04
CA GLU A 145 5.53 -14.11 1.12
C GLU A 145 5.44 -15.40 0.31
N ALA A 146 6.56 -15.85 -0.25
CA ALA A 146 6.63 -17.12 -0.96
C ALA A 146 6.34 -18.32 -0.05
N ASP A 147 6.82 -18.32 1.19
CA ASP A 147 6.52 -19.33 2.18
C ASP A 147 5.02 -19.36 2.55
N GLU A 148 4.37 -18.20 2.64
CA GLU A 148 2.92 -18.13 2.87
C GLU A 148 2.14 -18.70 1.70
N CYS A 149 2.51 -18.40 0.47
CA CYS A 149 1.93 -19.00 -0.72
C CYS A 149 2.08 -20.54 -0.71
N ALA A 150 3.27 -21.04 -0.35
CA ALA A 150 3.53 -22.46 -0.23
C ALA A 150 2.68 -23.13 0.86
N ARG A 151 2.48 -22.47 2.01
CA ARG A 151 1.60 -22.95 3.08
C ARG A 151 0.14 -22.99 2.63
N CYS A 152 -0.33 -21.95 1.94
CA CYS A 152 -1.68 -21.92 1.38
C CYS A 152 -1.90 -23.10 0.42
N LEU A 153 -0.98 -23.37 -0.50
CA LEU A 153 -1.06 -24.49 -1.42
C LEU A 153 -1.07 -25.84 -0.69
N ARG A 154 -0.17 -26.03 0.28
CA ARG A 154 -0.11 -27.25 1.12
C ARG A 154 -1.43 -27.50 1.85
N ASP A 155 -2.05 -26.45 2.36
CA ASP A 155 -3.26 -26.51 3.19
C ASP A 155 -4.54 -26.43 2.35
N GLY A 156 -4.44 -26.51 1.00
CA GLY A 156 -5.55 -26.48 0.06
C GLY A 156 -6.29 -25.13 0.00
N LYS A 157 -5.66 -24.05 0.48
CA LYS A 157 -6.18 -22.69 0.43
C LYS A 157 -5.85 -22.05 -0.91
N LYS A 158 -6.75 -21.22 -1.43
CA LYS A 158 -6.55 -20.48 -2.68
C LYS A 158 -5.89 -19.13 -2.48
N GLU A 159 -5.92 -18.59 -1.26
CA GLU A 159 -5.44 -17.27 -0.90
C GLU A 159 -4.98 -17.21 0.56
N SER A 160 -4.16 -16.21 0.90
CA SER A 160 -3.79 -15.91 2.27
C SER A 160 -4.89 -15.13 2.99
N ALA A 161 -5.11 -15.46 4.26
CA ALA A 161 -6.04 -14.70 5.10
C ALA A 161 -5.49 -13.29 5.44
N SER A 162 -4.18 -13.07 5.33
CA SER A 162 -3.55 -11.78 5.61
C SER A 162 -3.76 -10.75 4.49
N MET A 163 -3.97 -11.22 3.26
CA MET A 163 -4.27 -10.38 2.09
C MET A 163 -5.14 -11.20 1.14
N PRO A 164 -6.46 -11.27 1.37
CA PRO A 164 -7.38 -11.96 0.48
C PRO A 164 -7.54 -11.20 -0.84
N TRP A 165 -7.93 -11.90 -1.90
CA TRP A 165 -8.13 -11.31 -3.22
C TRP A 165 -9.12 -10.15 -3.21
N SER A 166 -10.19 -10.28 -2.42
CA SER A 166 -11.18 -9.21 -2.27
C SER A 166 -10.57 -7.89 -1.76
N GLU A 167 -9.60 -7.98 -0.87
CA GLU A 167 -8.90 -6.79 -0.35
C GLU A 167 -7.96 -6.20 -1.39
N SER A 168 -7.21 -7.05 -2.12
CA SER A 168 -6.37 -6.62 -3.23
C SER A 168 -7.19 -5.91 -4.32
N ILE A 169 -8.37 -6.46 -4.66
CA ILE A 169 -9.29 -5.84 -5.63
C ILE A 169 -9.78 -4.49 -5.11
N ALA A 170 -10.21 -4.42 -3.85
CA ALA A 170 -10.70 -3.17 -3.27
C ALA A 170 -9.62 -2.05 -3.24
N ILE A 171 -8.37 -2.41 -2.99
CA ILE A 171 -7.24 -1.45 -3.08
C ILE A 171 -7.06 -0.98 -4.53
N MET A 172 -7.11 -1.89 -5.50
CA MET A 172 -6.99 -1.53 -6.93
C MET A 172 -8.15 -0.64 -7.40
N GLU A 173 -9.37 -0.89 -6.96
CA GLU A 173 -10.53 -0.03 -7.24
C GLU A 173 -10.34 1.40 -6.72
N VAL A 174 -9.70 1.57 -5.56
CA VAL A 174 -9.31 2.89 -5.04
C VAL A 174 -8.28 3.55 -5.94
N MET A 175 -7.27 2.80 -6.39
CA MET A 175 -6.25 3.32 -7.29
C MET A 175 -6.85 3.73 -8.65
N ASP A 176 -7.71 2.90 -9.24
CA ASP A 176 -8.41 3.19 -10.49
C ASP A 176 -9.28 4.45 -10.36
N SER A 177 -10.00 4.57 -9.24
CA SER A 177 -10.78 5.78 -8.94
C SER A 177 -9.90 7.02 -8.86
N ALA A 178 -8.73 6.93 -8.22
CA ALA A 178 -7.79 8.03 -8.09
C ALA A 178 -7.19 8.42 -9.45
N LEU A 179 -6.75 7.44 -10.25
CA LEU A 179 -6.21 7.67 -11.60
C LEU A 179 -7.26 8.36 -12.50
N LYS A 180 -8.51 7.90 -12.43
CA LYS A 180 -9.63 8.50 -13.17
C LYS A 180 -9.89 9.96 -12.75
N GLN A 181 -9.87 10.25 -11.44
CA GLN A 181 -10.05 11.63 -10.93
C GLN A 181 -8.90 12.54 -11.34
N GLY A 182 -7.69 12.01 -11.46
CA GLY A 182 -6.51 12.72 -11.94
C GLY A 182 -6.38 12.75 -13.46
N ASP A 183 -7.33 12.19 -14.21
CA ASP A 183 -7.28 12.08 -15.67
C ASP A 183 -5.96 11.46 -16.16
N VAL A 184 -5.47 10.44 -15.44
CA VAL A 184 -4.33 9.61 -15.84
C VAL A 184 -4.85 8.44 -16.65
N THR A 185 -4.34 8.28 -17.87
CA THR A 185 -4.77 7.22 -18.79
C THR A 185 -3.57 6.38 -19.22
N TYR A 186 -3.81 5.09 -19.41
CA TYR A 186 -2.86 4.15 -19.96
C TYR A 186 -3.31 3.66 -21.33
N PRO A 187 -2.39 3.24 -22.21
CA PRO A 187 -2.76 2.70 -23.53
C PRO A 187 -3.57 1.41 -23.40
N GLU A 188 -4.36 1.10 -24.42
CA GLU A 188 -5.23 -0.09 -24.47
C GLU A 188 -4.47 -1.38 -24.17
N LEU A 189 -3.23 -1.48 -24.60
CA LEU A 189 -2.38 -2.64 -24.32
C LEU A 189 -2.19 -2.93 -22.82
N ILE A 190 -2.22 -1.88 -21.97
CA ILE A 190 -2.13 -2.01 -20.51
C ILE A 190 -3.48 -2.27 -19.87
N THR A 191 -4.56 -1.73 -20.45
CA THR A 191 -5.90 -1.74 -19.84
C THR A 191 -6.80 -2.84 -20.39
N THR A 192 -6.40 -3.52 -21.48
CA THR A 192 -7.20 -4.60 -22.09
C THR A 192 -7.18 -5.86 -21.23
N ASP A 193 -8.31 -6.54 -21.14
CA ASP A 193 -8.48 -7.89 -20.61
C ASP A 193 -8.48 -8.96 -21.71
N VAL A 194 -8.32 -8.56 -22.98
CA VAL A 194 -8.29 -9.45 -24.13
C VAL A 194 -6.86 -9.87 -24.42
N PHE A 195 -6.60 -11.17 -24.32
CA PHE A 195 -5.31 -11.74 -24.69
C PHE A 195 -5.13 -11.76 -26.23
N ASP A 196 -4.11 -11.04 -26.73
CA ASP A 196 -3.68 -11.10 -28.13
C ASP A 196 -2.44 -11.98 -28.26
N ALA A 197 -2.63 -13.20 -28.78
CA ALA A 197 -1.53 -14.14 -29.03
C ALA A 197 -0.49 -13.62 -30.03
N ASN A 198 -0.85 -12.68 -30.90
CA ASN A 198 0.03 -12.09 -31.91
C ASN A 198 0.70 -10.80 -31.46
N SER A 199 0.41 -10.35 -30.26
CA SER A 199 1.04 -9.14 -29.72
C SER A 199 2.57 -9.29 -29.74
N PRO A 200 3.30 -8.29 -30.27
CA PRO A 200 4.77 -8.31 -30.28
C PRO A 200 5.36 -8.40 -28.85
N LEU A 201 4.61 -8.04 -27.82
CA LEU A 201 5.02 -8.19 -26.43
C LEU A 201 4.98 -9.64 -25.94
N ASN A 202 4.15 -10.51 -26.53
CA ASN A 202 4.03 -11.92 -26.16
C ASN A 202 5.07 -12.80 -26.84
N THR A 203 5.74 -12.31 -27.88
CA THR A 203 6.65 -13.13 -28.71
C THR A 203 8.09 -13.15 -28.22
N GLY A 204 8.43 -12.38 -27.20
CA GLY A 204 9.79 -12.24 -26.71
C GLY A 204 10.78 -11.66 -27.74
N LYS A 205 10.30 -11.22 -28.89
CA LYS A 205 11.11 -10.56 -29.90
C LYS A 205 11.28 -9.09 -29.51
N LYS A 206 12.53 -8.70 -29.25
CA LYS A 206 12.93 -7.30 -29.08
C LYS A 206 13.02 -6.64 -30.42
#